data_640abbdc4a718353d18e45f1b55a635f
#
_entry.id   640abbdc4a718353d18e45f1b55a635f
#
_cell.length_a   1.000
_cell.length_b   1.000
_cell.length_c   1.000
_cell.angle_alpha   90.00
_cell.angle_beta   90.00
_cell.angle_gamma   90.00
#
_symmetry.space_group_name_H-M   'P 1'
#
loop_
_entity.id
_entity.type
_entity.pdbx_description
1 polymer ?
#
loop_
_entity_poly.entity_id
_entity_poly.type
_entity_poly.pdbx_seq_one_letter_code
_entity_poly.pdbx_strand_id
1 'polypeptide(L)'
;VAAVAALVQSALIAKGKDPLAPAAMRTLLKETARPFPVSIPTATPIGTGIVDAKAALAKALEEPCTENCGPVATPLTNKIAVGGGLNGTAGSSRLYSFEAAAGKQLSVITYGGTGNVSVYIAQGREPSASDNDGKSTRPGTSETVRVNKPVAGTYYIKVVGEAAYNGVSILATQ
;
A
#
# COMPACT_ATOMS: atom_id res chain seq x y z
N VAL A 1 29.12 -5.85 -6.89
CA VAL A 1 28.52 -4.78 -6.06
C VAL A 1 28.94 -3.41 -6.57
N ALA A 2 30.27 -3.11 -6.70
CA ALA A 2 30.76 -1.80 -7.15
C ALA A 2 30.21 -1.36 -8.52
N ALA A 3 30.16 -2.27 -9.50
CA ALA A 3 29.60 -1.98 -10.82
C ALA A 3 28.10 -1.62 -10.75
N VAL A 4 27.33 -2.26 -9.87
CA VAL A 4 25.90 -1.92 -9.67
C VAL A 4 25.75 -0.55 -9.01
N ALA A 5 26.60 -0.22 -8.04
CA ALA A 5 26.59 1.10 -7.44
C ALA A 5 26.93 2.20 -8.47
N ALA A 6 27.94 1.98 -9.33
CA ALA A 6 28.28 2.89 -10.42
C ALA A 6 27.14 3.06 -11.43
N LEU A 7 26.46 1.97 -11.79
CA LEU A 7 25.29 1.99 -12.68
C LEU A 7 24.16 2.85 -12.09
N VAL A 8 23.84 2.66 -10.80
CA VAL A 8 22.80 3.44 -10.10
C VAL A 8 23.15 4.92 -10.06
N GLN A 9 24.41 5.26 -9.71
CA GLN A 9 24.85 6.65 -9.69
C GLN A 9 24.76 7.31 -11.07
N SER A 10 25.26 6.62 -12.10
CA SER A 10 25.19 7.11 -13.48
C SER A 10 23.75 7.36 -13.94
N ALA A 11 22.84 6.46 -13.60
CA ALA A 11 21.44 6.59 -13.96
C ALA A 11 20.74 7.76 -13.22
N LEU A 12 21.06 7.98 -11.96
CA LEU A 12 20.56 9.13 -11.20
C LEU A 12 21.01 10.46 -11.84
N ILE A 13 22.30 10.57 -12.14
CA ILE A 13 22.89 11.76 -12.79
C ILE A 13 22.23 12.00 -14.16
N ALA A 14 22.05 10.94 -14.95
CA ALA A 14 21.37 11.03 -16.26
C ALA A 14 19.93 11.50 -16.17
N LYS A 15 19.27 11.32 -15.02
CA LYS A 15 17.92 11.81 -14.71
C LYS A 15 17.92 13.16 -13.97
N GLY A 16 19.05 13.83 -13.83
CA GLY A 16 19.17 15.09 -13.13
C GLY A 16 18.99 15.00 -11.61
N LYS A 17 19.11 13.79 -11.05
CA LYS A 17 19.04 13.56 -9.61
C LYS A 17 20.43 13.59 -8.99
N ASP A 18 20.52 13.98 -7.72
CA ASP A 18 21.77 13.94 -6.98
C ASP A 18 22.25 12.50 -6.76
N PRO A 19 23.57 12.26 -6.79
CA PRO A 19 24.14 10.96 -6.45
C PRO A 19 23.83 10.57 -5.00
N LEU A 20 23.53 9.29 -4.78
CA LEU A 20 23.30 8.78 -3.44
C LEU A 20 24.60 8.82 -2.60
N ALA A 21 24.48 9.27 -1.36
CA ALA A 21 25.54 9.15 -0.38
C ALA A 21 25.87 7.66 -0.11
N PRO A 22 27.12 7.32 0.30
CA PRO A 22 27.54 5.92 0.49
C PRO A 22 26.63 5.11 1.44
N ALA A 23 26.10 5.73 2.48
CA ALA A 23 25.18 5.08 3.42
C ALA A 23 23.84 4.73 2.75
N ALA A 24 23.25 5.65 1.99
CA ALA A 24 22.01 5.46 1.26
C ALA A 24 22.19 4.39 0.15
N MET A 25 23.29 4.40 -0.57
CA MET A 25 23.65 3.37 -1.55
C MET A 25 23.74 1.98 -0.91
N ARG A 26 24.36 1.88 0.26
CA ARG A 26 24.44 0.61 1.00
C ARG A 26 23.06 0.10 1.40
N THR A 27 22.18 0.96 1.90
CA THR A 27 20.81 0.64 2.27
C THR A 27 20.03 0.16 1.05
N LEU A 28 20.07 0.90 -0.06
CA LEU A 28 19.43 0.54 -1.31
C LEU A 28 19.82 -0.87 -1.78
N LEU A 29 21.12 -1.17 -1.83
CA LEU A 29 21.64 -2.46 -2.28
C LEU A 29 21.24 -3.62 -1.35
N LYS A 30 21.10 -3.39 -0.05
CA LYS A 30 20.62 -4.39 0.91
C LYS A 30 19.15 -4.67 0.77
N GLU A 31 18.33 -3.64 0.62
CA GLU A 31 16.88 -3.75 0.52
C GLU A 31 16.42 -4.35 -0.82
N THR A 32 17.20 -4.17 -1.87
CA THR A 32 16.91 -4.71 -3.20
C THR A 32 17.63 -6.03 -3.50
N ALA A 33 18.43 -6.56 -2.55
CA ALA A 33 19.07 -7.83 -2.70
C ALA A 33 18.05 -8.97 -2.73
N ARG A 34 18.17 -9.89 -3.69
CA ARG A 34 17.37 -11.11 -3.73
C ARG A 34 17.93 -12.15 -2.76
N PRO A 35 17.07 -13.01 -2.17
CA PRO A 35 17.52 -14.03 -1.24
C PRO A 35 18.49 -15.02 -1.90
N PHE A 36 19.31 -15.65 -1.09
CA PHE A 36 20.17 -16.74 -1.56
C PHE A 36 19.29 -17.96 -1.97
N PRO A 37 19.66 -18.66 -3.04
CA PRO A 37 18.90 -19.82 -3.53
C PRO A 37 18.96 -21.04 -2.61
N VAL A 38 19.84 -21.01 -1.61
CA VAL A 38 20.05 -22.06 -0.61
C VAL A 38 20.06 -21.46 0.78
N SER A 39 19.65 -22.26 1.78
CA SER A 39 19.78 -21.84 3.18
C SER A 39 21.25 -21.75 3.56
N ILE A 40 21.65 -20.58 4.10
CA ILE A 40 23.02 -20.33 4.54
C ILE A 40 23.06 -20.47 6.06
N PRO A 41 24.02 -21.20 6.62
CA PRO A 41 24.18 -21.31 8.06
C PRO A 41 24.39 -19.90 8.67
N THR A 42 23.67 -19.62 9.75
CA THR A 42 23.69 -18.31 10.45
C THR A 42 25.05 -17.89 10.98
N ALA A 43 25.99 -18.84 11.12
CA ALA A 43 27.35 -18.58 11.56
C ALA A 43 28.25 -17.95 10.48
N THR A 44 27.80 -17.86 9.22
CA THR A 44 28.63 -17.34 8.12
C THR A 44 28.14 -15.94 7.72
N PRO A 45 28.86 -14.86 8.03
CA PRO A 45 28.45 -13.49 7.71
C PRO A 45 28.69 -13.15 6.24
N ILE A 46 27.85 -13.67 5.34
CA ILE A 46 27.99 -13.46 3.88
C ILE A 46 27.09 -12.35 3.34
N GLY A 47 26.45 -11.58 4.22
CA GLY A 47 25.58 -10.47 3.84
C GLY A 47 24.10 -10.86 3.73
N THR A 48 23.27 -9.93 3.22
CA THR A 48 21.80 -10.03 3.22
C THR A 48 21.20 -10.73 2.00
N GLY A 49 22.02 -11.00 0.98
CA GLY A 49 21.54 -11.59 -0.28
C GLY A 49 22.45 -11.33 -1.46
N ILE A 50 22.00 -11.71 -2.65
CA ILE A 50 22.68 -11.51 -3.93
C ILE A 50 22.22 -10.15 -4.48
N VAL A 51 23.19 -9.30 -4.86
CA VAL A 51 22.87 -7.99 -5.45
C VAL A 51 22.02 -8.14 -6.72
N ASP A 52 20.93 -7.39 -6.80
CA ASP A 52 20.06 -7.30 -7.96
C ASP A 52 20.17 -5.91 -8.59
N ALA A 53 20.84 -5.82 -9.73
CA ALA A 53 21.08 -4.56 -10.42
C ALA A 53 19.78 -3.94 -10.95
N LYS A 54 18.83 -4.77 -11.43
CA LYS A 54 17.55 -4.30 -11.97
C LYS A 54 16.69 -3.72 -10.86
N ALA A 55 16.55 -4.43 -9.73
CA ALA A 55 15.79 -3.97 -8.59
C ALA A 55 16.41 -2.72 -7.95
N ALA A 56 17.74 -2.67 -7.82
CA ALA A 56 18.43 -1.50 -7.28
C ALA A 56 18.25 -0.27 -8.19
N LEU A 57 18.35 -0.44 -9.50
CA LEU A 57 18.16 0.65 -10.46
C LEU A 57 16.71 1.14 -10.44
N ALA A 58 15.72 0.24 -10.49
CA ALA A 58 14.32 0.59 -10.45
C ALA A 58 13.99 1.40 -9.18
N LYS A 59 14.41 0.92 -8.01
CA LYS A 59 14.19 1.61 -6.74
C LYS A 59 14.91 2.94 -6.63
N ALA A 60 16.11 3.07 -7.18
CA ALA A 60 16.86 4.32 -7.18
C ALA A 60 16.24 5.39 -8.09
N LEU A 61 15.64 4.97 -9.21
CA LEU A 61 14.99 5.84 -10.18
C LEU A 61 13.52 6.08 -9.84
N GLU A 62 12.95 5.38 -8.86
CA GLU A 62 11.65 5.76 -8.33
C GLU A 62 11.73 7.23 -7.97
N GLU A 63 10.96 8.05 -8.68
CA GLU A 63 10.84 9.47 -8.37
C GLU A 63 10.41 9.57 -6.90
N PRO A 64 11.11 10.35 -6.04
CA PRO A 64 10.50 10.71 -4.79
C PRO A 64 9.18 11.36 -5.19
N CYS A 65 8.13 10.71 -4.84
CA CYS A 65 6.80 11.13 -5.19
C CYS A 65 6.60 12.57 -4.70
N THR A 66 6.62 13.54 -5.59
CA THR A 66 6.46 14.96 -5.25
C THR A 66 4.99 15.36 -5.18
N GLU A 67 4.11 14.51 -5.75
CA GLU A 67 2.66 14.69 -5.70
C GLU A 67 1.99 13.32 -5.58
N ASN A 68 1.14 13.14 -4.58
CA ASN A 68 0.33 11.92 -4.35
C ASN A 68 1.12 10.64 -4.03
N CYS A 69 2.08 10.70 -3.11
CA CYS A 69 2.91 9.55 -2.68
C CYS A 69 2.18 8.52 -1.81
N GLY A 70 0.89 8.54 -1.83
CA GLY A 70 0.09 7.52 -1.19
C GLY A 70 0.08 6.18 -1.96
N PRO A 71 -0.37 5.12 -1.33
CA PRO A 71 -0.58 3.84 -1.98
C PRO A 71 -1.48 4.00 -3.22
N VAL A 72 -1.22 3.24 -4.28
CA VAL A 72 -2.07 3.24 -5.49
C VAL A 72 -3.46 2.73 -5.11
N ALA A 73 -4.42 3.63 -5.08
CA ALA A 73 -5.78 3.39 -4.62
C ALA A 73 -6.82 3.89 -5.63
N THR A 74 -7.96 3.23 -5.70
CA THR A 74 -9.09 3.69 -6.51
C THR A 74 -9.83 4.80 -5.75
N PRO A 75 -9.97 6.02 -6.32
CA PRO A 75 -10.66 7.11 -5.63
C PRO A 75 -12.16 6.83 -5.50
N LEU A 76 -12.70 7.08 -4.30
CA LEU A 76 -14.13 7.09 -4.04
C LEU A 76 -14.65 8.52 -4.12
N THR A 77 -15.79 8.69 -4.78
CA THR A 77 -16.51 9.95 -4.83
C THR A 77 -17.56 10.01 -3.73
N ASN A 78 -17.66 11.16 -3.05
CA ASN A 78 -18.61 11.36 -1.97
C ASN A 78 -20.05 11.04 -2.41
N LYS A 79 -20.73 10.16 -1.66
CA LYS A 79 -22.11 9.72 -1.90
C LYS A 79 -22.34 8.95 -3.21
N ILE A 80 -21.28 8.53 -3.89
CA ILE A 80 -21.38 7.70 -5.09
C ILE A 80 -20.83 6.31 -4.76
N ALA A 81 -21.68 5.31 -4.90
CA ALA A 81 -21.28 3.93 -4.68
C ALA A 81 -20.44 3.40 -5.84
N VAL A 82 -19.38 2.69 -5.52
CA VAL A 82 -18.73 1.77 -6.46
C VAL A 82 -19.40 0.42 -6.25
N GLY A 83 -20.30 0.06 -7.15
CA GLY A 83 -21.27 -0.98 -6.90
C GLY A 83 -21.15 -2.23 -7.74
N GLY A 84 -21.62 -3.36 -7.17
CA GLY A 84 -21.96 -4.62 -7.86
C GLY A 84 -20.81 -5.42 -8.46
N GLY A 85 -19.57 -4.94 -8.37
CA GLY A 85 -18.43 -5.53 -9.05
C GLY A 85 -17.25 -5.90 -8.16
N LEU A 86 -17.31 -5.69 -6.86
CA LEU A 86 -16.24 -6.16 -6.00
C LEU A 86 -16.36 -7.65 -5.80
N ASN A 87 -15.41 -8.37 -6.37
CA ASN A 87 -15.28 -9.81 -6.27
C ASN A 87 -13.86 -10.14 -5.84
N GLY A 88 -13.69 -11.19 -5.08
CA GLY A 88 -12.38 -11.64 -4.65
C GLY A 88 -12.41 -12.99 -3.95
N THR A 89 -11.24 -13.58 -3.80
CA THR A 89 -11.01 -14.79 -3.02
C THR A 89 -10.65 -14.44 -1.57
N ALA A 90 -10.60 -15.41 -0.69
CA ALA A 90 -10.04 -15.26 0.64
C ALA A 90 -8.59 -14.71 0.54
N GLY A 91 -8.24 -13.73 1.37
CA GLY A 91 -6.96 -13.04 1.37
C GLY A 91 -6.78 -11.98 0.28
N SER A 92 -7.68 -11.87 -0.70
CA SER A 92 -7.63 -10.78 -1.68
C SER A 92 -7.92 -9.43 -1.03
N SER A 93 -7.33 -8.36 -1.53
CA SER A 93 -7.62 -7.02 -1.03
C SER A 93 -7.77 -6.01 -2.17
N ARG A 94 -8.55 -4.95 -1.90
CA ARG A 94 -8.68 -3.77 -2.77
C ARG A 94 -8.49 -2.52 -1.95
N LEU A 95 -7.74 -1.58 -2.50
CA LEU A 95 -7.44 -0.31 -1.85
C LEU A 95 -8.21 0.82 -2.54
N TYR A 96 -8.84 1.64 -1.72
CA TYR A 96 -9.55 2.85 -2.13
C TYR A 96 -8.99 4.06 -1.40
N SER A 97 -9.22 5.25 -1.95
CA SER A 97 -8.92 6.53 -1.32
C SER A 97 -10.14 7.43 -1.28
N PHE A 98 -10.21 8.29 -0.27
CA PHE A 98 -11.25 9.30 -0.12
C PHE A 98 -10.66 10.58 0.45
N GLU A 99 -10.92 11.71 -0.21
CA GLU A 99 -10.52 13.03 0.28
C GLU A 99 -11.53 13.53 1.30
N ALA A 100 -11.13 13.55 2.56
CA ALA A 100 -11.98 13.99 3.66
C ALA A 100 -11.76 15.45 4.04
N ALA A 101 -12.84 16.17 4.28
CA ALA A 101 -12.81 17.48 4.92
C ALA A 101 -12.74 17.33 6.45
N ALA A 102 -12.13 18.30 7.13
CA ALA A 102 -12.04 18.26 8.58
C ALA A 102 -13.42 18.42 9.25
N GLY A 103 -13.60 17.73 10.37
CA GLY A 103 -14.72 17.92 11.30
C GLY A 103 -16.06 17.30 10.90
N LYS A 104 -16.29 16.95 9.65
CA LYS A 104 -17.50 16.23 9.22
C LYS A 104 -17.27 14.74 9.29
N GLN A 105 -18.20 14.00 9.90
CA GLN A 105 -18.07 12.54 10.00
C GLN A 105 -17.89 11.90 8.62
N LEU A 106 -16.84 11.10 8.48
CA LEU A 106 -16.64 10.21 7.34
C LEU A 106 -17.23 8.83 7.69
N SER A 107 -18.11 8.34 6.85
CA SER A 107 -18.68 7.00 6.96
C SER A 107 -18.35 6.19 5.70
N VAL A 108 -17.78 5.01 5.87
CA VAL A 108 -17.52 4.05 4.79
C VAL A 108 -18.34 2.80 5.09
N ILE A 109 -19.13 2.38 4.12
CA ILE A 109 -19.94 1.18 4.22
C ILE A 109 -19.69 0.25 3.04
N THR A 110 -19.71 -1.06 3.29
CA THR A 110 -19.87 -2.07 2.26
C THR A 110 -21.22 -2.76 2.43
N TYR A 111 -21.81 -3.22 1.33
CA TYR A 111 -23.12 -3.85 1.33
C TYR A 111 -23.37 -4.66 0.07
N GLY A 112 -24.41 -5.49 0.12
CA GLY A 112 -24.82 -6.33 -1.00
C GLY A 112 -23.85 -7.49 -1.25
N GLY A 113 -24.15 -8.27 -2.25
CA GLY A 113 -23.37 -9.43 -2.63
C GLY A 113 -23.41 -10.59 -1.62
N THR A 114 -22.42 -11.46 -1.72
CA THR A 114 -22.26 -12.65 -0.87
C THR A 114 -20.80 -12.80 -0.43
N GLY A 115 -20.55 -13.58 0.62
CA GLY A 115 -19.22 -13.85 1.14
C GLY A 115 -18.92 -13.15 2.45
N ASN A 116 -17.65 -12.90 2.74
CA ASN A 116 -17.22 -12.22 3.96
C ASN A 116 -16.06 -11.26 3.66
N VAL A 117 -16.21 -9.99 4.04
CA VAL A 117 -15.20 -8.96 3.87
C VAL A 117 -14.94 -8.21 5.18
N SER A 118 -13.74 -7.71 5.34
CA SER A 118 -13.37 -6.77 6.39
C SER A 118 -12.98 -5.43 5.76
N VAL A 119 -13.24 -4.34 6.48
CA VAL A 119 -12.87 -2.98 6.05
C VAL A 119 -11.96 -2.34 7.08
N TYR A 120 -10.84 -1.81 6.62
CA TYR A 120 -9.87 -1.06 7.41
C TYR A 120 -9.71 0.34 6.82
N ILE A 121 -9.54 1.36 7.66
CA ILE A 121 -9.33 2.74 7.24
C ILE A 121 -8.14 3.36 7.98
N ALA A 122 -7.32 4.15 7.28
CA ALA A 122 -6.26 4.96 7.88
C ALA A 122 -6.06 6.27 7.11
N GLN A 123 -5.65 7.31 7.83
CA GLN A 123 -5.29 8.59 7.22
C GLN A 123 -3.85 8.55 6.72
N GLY A 124 -3.63 9.00 5.47
CA GLY A 124 -2.31 9.23 4.88
C GLY A 124 -1.46 7.98 4.64
N ARG A 125 -1.94 6.79 4.99
CA ARG A 125 -1.21 5.53 4.85
C ARG A 125 -2.13 4.37 4.48
N GLU A 126 -1.57 3.31 3.89
CA GLU A 126 -2.32 2.09 3.62
C GLU A 126 -2.65 1.37 4.94
N PRO A 127 -3.94 1.10 5.23
CA PRO A 127 -4.34 0.41 6.45
C PRO A 127 -4.07 -1.10 6.38
N SER A 128 -3.85 -1.68 7.56
CA SER A 128 -3.77 -3.13 7.76
C SER A 128 -4.58 -3.57 8.98
N ALA A 129 -4.66 -4.88 9.22
CA ALA A 129 -5.34 -5.42 10.39
C ALA A 129 -4.73 -4.95 11.72
N SER A 130 -3.41 -4.73 11.74
CA SER A 130 -2.63 -4.28 12.91
C SER A 130 -2.39 -2.77 12.97
N ASP A 131 -2.45 -2.08 11.82
CA ASP A 131 -2.25 -0.62 11.71
C ASP A 131 -3.42 0.01 10.95
N ASN A 132 -4.35 0.58 11.68
CA ASN A 132 -5.54 1.24 11.15
C ASN A 132 -6.08 2.27 12.14
N ASP A 133 -6.81 3.27 11.66
CA ASP A 133 -7.50 4.28 12.47
C ASP A 133 -8.97 3.89 12.74
N GLY A 134 -9.45 2.86 12.05
CA GLY A 134 -10.76 2.27 12.24
C GLY A 134 -10.94 1.01 11.41
N LYS A 135 -11.78 0.11 11.91
CA LYS A 135 -12.06 -1.15 11.22
C LYS A 135 -13.47 -1.65 11.49
N SER A 136 -13.95 -2.50 10.59
CA SER A 136 -15.14 -3.32 10.76
C SER A 136 -14.87 -4.70 10.18
N THR A 137 -15.08 -5.74 10.98
CA THR A 137 -14.69 -7.14 10.68
C THR A 137 -15.79 -8.10 11.08
N ARG A 138 -17.04 -7.76 10.79
CA ARG A 138 -18.21 -8.60 11.10
C ARG A 138 -18.33 -9.72 10.07
N PRO A 139 -18.95 -10.84 10.42
CA PRO A 139 -19.30 -11.84 9.42
C PRO A 139 -20.23 -11.27 8.34
N GLY A 140 -19.91 -11.54 7.07
CA GLY A 140 -20.71 -11.12 5.92
C GLY A 140 -20.08 -9.99 5.13
N THR A 141 -20.89 -9.29 4.34
CA THR A 141 -20.46 -8.25 3.40
C THR A 141 -20.85 -6.84 3.83
N SER A 142 -21.63 -6.72 4.93
CA SER A 142 -22.15 -5.44 5.40
C SER A 142 -21.29 -4.87 6.51
N GLU A 143 -20.29 -4.08 6.14
CA GLU A 143 -19.36 -3.44 7.05
C GLU A 143 -19.64 -1.94 7.16
N THR A 144 -19.32 -1.36 8.31
CA THR A 144 -19.46 0.08 8.53
C THR A 144 -18.31 0.59 9.39
N VAL A 145 -17.52 1.51 8.83
CA VAL A 145 -16.48 2.22 9.56
C VAL A 145 -16.83 3.72 9.60
N ARG A 146 -16.72 4.34 10.78
CA ARG A 146 -16.97 5.78 10.97
C ARG A 146 -15.77 6.46 11.60
N VAL A 147 -15.37 7.60 11.03
CA VAL A 147 -14.40 8.52 11.60
C VAL A 147 -15.16 9.79 11.99
N ASN A 148 -15.40 9.99 13.29
CA ASN A 148 -16.31 11.04 13.77
C ASN A 148 -15.78 12.47 13.57
N LYS A 149 -14.47 12.67 13.68
CA LYS A 149 -13.82 13.97 13.52
C LYS A 149 -12.57 13.78 12.65
N PRO A 150 -12.72 13.52 11.35
CA PRO A 150 -11.58 13.34 10.48
C PRO A 150 -10.75 14.63 10.43
N VAL A 151 -9.45 14.48 10.30
CA VAL A 151 -8.57 15.56 9.86
C VAL A 151 -8.68 15.67 8.35
N ALA A 152 -8.53 16.87 7.79
CA ALA A 152 -8.54 17.03 6.34
C ALA A 152 -7.40 16.24 5.68
N GLY A 153 -7.67 15.61 4.56
CA GLY A 153 -6.70 14.87 3.77
C GLY A 153 -7.19 13.51 3.30
N THR A 154 -6.30 12.78 2.67
CA THR A 154 -6.59 11.48 2.06
C THR A 154 -6.72 10.38 3.13
N TYR A 155 -7.85 9.70 3.12
CA TYR A 155 -8.06 8.45 3.85
C TYR A 155 -7.98 7.28 2.89
N TYR A 156 -7.21 6.26 3.27
CA TYR A 156 -7.13 5.00 2.54
C TYR A 156 -8.05 3.98 3.19
N ILE A 157 -8.80 3.27 2.34
CA ILE A 157 -9.78 2.26 2.75
C ILE A 157 -9.40 0.94 2.09
N LYS A 158 -9.12 -0.08 2.89
CA LYS A 158 -8.78 -1.41 2.42
C LYS A 158 -9.92 -2.37 2.69
N VAL A 159 -10.46 -2.95 1.64
CA VAL A 159 -11.42 -4.05 1.71
C VAL A 159 -10.64 -5.35 1.57
N VAL A 160 -10.77 -6.26 2.52
CA VAL A 160 -10.09 -7.56 2.55
C VAL A 160 -11.13 -8.66 2.53
N GLY A 161 -10.97 -9.66 1.67
CA GLY A 161 -11.78 -10.87 1.67
C GLY A 161 -11.35 -11.82 2.80
N GLU A 162 -12.18 -11.97 3.80
CA GLU A 162 -11.98 -13.02 4.82
C GLU A 162 -12.40 -14.40 4.29
N ALA A 163 -13.35 -14.41 3.37
CA ALA A 163 -13.72 -15.54 2.53
C ALA A 163 -13.92 -15.06 1.09
N ALA A 164 -14.16 -15.98 0.15
CA ALA A 164 -14.53 -15.59 -1.21
C ALA A 164 -15.82 -14.74 -1.18
N TYR A 165 -15.83 -13.64 -1.93
CA TYR A 165 -16.94 -12.70 -1.98
C TYR A 165 -17.24 -12.28 -3.43
N ASN A 166 -18.49 -11.92 -3.69
CA ASN A 166 -18.98 -11.56 -5.02
C ASN A 166 -20.10 -10.51 -4.92
N GLY A 167 -20.07 -9.53 -5.82
CA GLY A 167 -21.12 -8.53 -5.98
C GLY A 167 -21.22 -7.50 -4.88
N VAL A 168 -20.17 -7.31 -4.09
CA VAL A 168 -20.14 -6.32 -3.00
C VAL A 168 -20.02 -4.91 -3.56
N SER A 169 -20.66 -3.95 -2.89
CA SER A 169 -20.58 -2.51 -3.18
C SER A 169 -19.88 -1.78 -2.04
N ILE A 170 -19.18 -0.69 -2.34
CA ILE A 170 -18.60 0.21 -1.35
C ILE A 170 -19.09 1.64 -1.57
N LEU A 171 -19.35 2.36 -0.48
CA LEU A 171 -19.79 3.75 -0.49
C LEU A 171 -19.08 4.52 0.63
N ALA A 172 -18.52 5.67 0.28
CA ALA A 172 -18.02 6.65 1.23
C ALA A 172 -18.92 7.88 1.25
N THR A 173 -19.22 8.38 2.45
CA THR A 173 -20.08 9.56 2.67
C THR A 173 -19.49 10.49 3.72
N GLN A 174 -19.58 11.77 3.40
CA GLN A 174 -19.19 12.85 4.31
C GLN A 174 -20.13 14.04 4.18
#